data_8915c9ec51dea5b0e8d7edcfe5f4bd09
#
_entry.id   8915c9ec51dea5b0e8d7edcfe5f4bd09
#
_cell.length_a   1.000
_cell.length_b   1.000
_cell.length_c   1.000
_cell.angle_alpha   90.00
_cell.angle_beta   90.00
_cell.angle_gamma   90.00
#
_symmetry.space_group_name_H-M   'P 1'
#
loop_
_entity.id
_entity.type
_entity.pdbx_description
1 polymer ?
#
loop_
_entity_poly.entity_id
_entity_poly.type
_entity_poly.pdbx_seq_one_letter_code
_entity_poly.pdbx_strand_id
1 'polypeptide(L)'
;NKLFPNIYNLPRFSSGFYYDSDEMWNIFNAFAIYGYWSHFVHPDDLISTDRSQNKTWEQLKIEFEKTLTTFEEKLPFVNPMRSVDMTKKYMNIEDLEIYSEKRNNEIHIGIKNFRDNFETLIRINGNDKIKNISSGSFKEIYSTRSSKIYLINIEKEDIIIYLGG
;
A
#
# COMPACT_ATOMS: atom_id res chain seq x y z
N ASN A 1 -10.59 -2.22 -18.91
CA ASN A 1 -10.59 -3.00 -20.15
C ASN A 1 -11.80 -2.58 -21.00
N LYS A 2 -11.56 -1.94 -22.19
CA LYS A 2 -12.65 -1.44 -23.04
C LYS A 2 -13.58 -2.55 -23.55
N LEU A 3 -13.09 -3.78 -23.70
CA LEU A 3 -13.89 -4.94 -24.17
C LEU A 3 -14.68 -5.59 -23.04
N PHE A 4 -14.21 -5.48 -21.81
CA PHE A 4 -14.82 -6.10 -20.63
C PHE A 4 -14.80 -5.10 -19.46
N PRO A 5 -15.73 -4.16 -19.40
CA PRO A 5 -15.71 -3.06 -18.42
C PRO A 5 -15.85 -3.55 -16.97
N ASN A 6 -16.37 -4.77 -16.77
CA ASN A 6 -16.54 -5.38 -15.44
C ASN A 6 -15.38 -6.33 -15.05
N ILE A 7 -14.35 -6.45 -15.89
CA ILE A 7 -13.17 -7.27 -15.60
C ILE A 7 -11.99 -6.35 -15.32
N TYR A 8 -11.49 -6.43 -14.10
CA TYR A 8 -10.31 -5.74 -13.66
C TYR A 8 -9.11 -6.69 -13.61
N ASN A 9 -8.02 -6.34 -14.26
CA ASN A 9 -6.80 -7.14 -14.26
C ASN A 9 -5.84 -6.57 -13.21
N LEU A 10 -5.69 -7.26 -12.08
CA LEU A 10 -4.67 -6.94 -11.09
C LEU A 10 -3.39 -7.71 -11.44
N PRO A 11 -2.31 -7.03 -11.86
CA PRO A 11 -1.05 -7.70 -12.14
C PRO A 11 -0.49 -8.38 -10.89
N ARG A 12 0.15 -9.54 -11.11
CA ARG A 12 0.93 -10.24 -10.08
C ARG A 12 2.36 -9.73 -10.14
N PHE A 13 2.97 -9.52 -8.98
CA PHE A 13 4.33 -8.99 -8.89
C PHE A 13 5.35 -10.02 -8.42
N SER A 14 4.88 -11.11 -7.81
CA SER A 14 5.75 -12.16 -7.33
C SER A 14 5.02 -13.51 -7.27
N SER A 15 5.78 -14.60 -7.16
CA SER A 15 5.23 -15.95 -7.10
C SER A 15 6.18 -16.91 -6.38
N GLY A 16 5.63 -18.05 -5.92
CA GLY A 16 6.40 -19.13 -5.30
C GLY A 16 6.49 -18.99 -3.77
N PHE A 17 7.24 -19.90 -3.16
CA PHE A 17 7.33 -20.01 -1.69
C PHE A 17 8.69 -19.59 -1.12
N TYR A 18 9.74 -19.52 -1.94
CA TYR A 18 11.09 -19.25 -1.45
C TYR A 18 11.36 -17.77 -1.25
N TYR A 19 12.18 -17.46 -0.25
CA TYR A 19 12.64 -16.11 0.00
C TYR A 19 13.82 -15.77 -0.93
N ASP A 20 13.69 -14.64 -1.62
CA ASP A 20 14.74 -14.07 -2.45
C ASP A 20 14.86 -12.56 -2.20
N SER A 21 16.09 -12.07 -1.94
CA SER A 21 16.34 -10.66 -1.64
C SER A 21 16.07 -9.74 -2.84
N ASP A 22 16.37 -10.21 -4.06
CA ASP A 22 16.15 -9.45 -5.29
C ASP A 22 14.67 -9.40 -5.62
N GLU A 23 13.93 -10.50 -5.37
CA GLU A 23 12.47 -10.51 -5.48
C GLU A 23 11.83 -9.55 -4.47
N MET A 24 12.32 -9.51 -3.21
CA MET A 24 11.85 -8.54 -2.22
C MET A 24 12.05 -7.09 -2.70
N TRP A 25 13.18 -6.79 -3.32
CA TRP A 25 13.40 -5.49 -3.94
C TRP A 25 12.35 -5.16 -5.01
N ASN A 26 12.03 -6.12 -5.88
CA ASN A 26 11.00 -5.97 -6.91
C ASN A 26 9.61 -5.78 -6.30
N ILE A 27 9.28 -6.53 -5.25
CA ILE A 27 8.01 -6.40 -4.50
C ILE A 27 7.86 -4.98 -3.94
N PHE A 28 8.89 -4.45 -3.27
CA PHE A 28 8.83 -3.09 -2.72
C PHE A 28 8.71 -2.01 -3.79
N ASN A 29 9.41 -2.16 -4.92
CA ASN A 29 9.26 -1.23 -6.05
C ASN A 29 7.86 -1.29 -6.66
N ALA A 30 7.33 -2.49 -6.89
CA ALA A 30 5.98 -2.67 -7.41
C ALA A 30 4.95 -2.08 -6.43
N PHE A 31 5.09 -2.33 -5.13
CA PHE A 31 4.24 -1.74 -4.11
C PHE A 31 4.30 -0.20 -4.12
N ALA A 32 5.49 0.39 -4.24
CA ALA A 32 5.66 1.84 -4.31
C ALA A 32 4.98 2.49 -5.53
N ILE A 33 4.90 1.76 -6.65
CA ILE A 33 4.27 2.25 -7.89
C ILE A 33 2.76 2.03 -7.90
N TYR A 34 2.30 0.87 -7.45
CA TYR A 34 0.90 0.44 -7.61
C TYR A 34 0.07 0.52 -6.33
N GLY A 35 0.71 0.67 -5.17
CA GLY A 35 0.03 0.75 -3.87
C GLY A 35 -0.49 -0.60 -3.35
N TYR A 36 -0.16 -1.71 -3.98
CA TYR A 36 -0.51 -3.05 -3.52
C TYR A 36 0.56 -4.08 -3.88
N TRP A 37 0.55 -5.20 -3.17
CA TRP A 37 1.31 -6.39 -3.51
C TRP A 37 0.36 -7.56 -3.77
N SER A 38 0.52 -8.18 -4.93
CA SER A 38 -0.19 -9.39 -5.32
C SER A 38 0.80 -10.52 -5.53
N HIS A 39 0.67 -11.57 -4.73
CA HIS A 39 1.52 -12.75 -4.74
C HIS A 39 0.73 -13.98 -5.16
N PHE A 40 1.40 -14.92 -5.81
CA PHE A 40 0.78 -16.11 -6.33
C PHE A 40 1.57 -17.37 -5.94
N VAL A 41 0.90 -18.38 -5.43
CA VAL A 41 1.46 -19.69 -5.15
C VAL A 41 0.66 -20.76 -5.85
N HIS A 42 1.35 -21.73 -6.39
CA HIS A 42 0.73 -22.94 -6.94
C HIS A 42 0.93 -24.10 -5.97
N PRO A 43 -0.12 -24.87 -5.64
CA PRO A 43 0.06 -26.07 -4.81
C PRO A 43 1.04 -27.09 -5.39
N ASP A 44 1.13 -27.17 -6.73
CA ASP A 44 2.04 -28.05 -7.45
C ASP A 44 3.51 -27.54 -7.47
N ASP A 45 3.78 -26.33 -6.99
CA ASP A 45 5.16 -25.85 -6.78
C ASP A 45 5.92 -26.77 -5.81
N LEU A 46 5.23 -27.41 -4.90
CA LEU A 46 5.81 -28.38 -3.97
C LEU A 46 6.34 -29.64 -4.64
N ILE A 47 5.76 -30.01 -5.78
CA ILE A 47 6.09 -31.26 -6.50
C ILE A 47 7.11 -30.97 -7.60
N SER A 48 7.17 -29.76 -8.11
CA SER A 48 8.12 -29.35 -9.15
C SER A 48 9.49 -29.08 -8.54
N THR A 49 10.49 -29.88 -8.89
CA THR A 49 11.88 -29.73 -8.41
C THR A 49 12.49 -28.37 -8.75
N ASP A 50 12.15 -27.83 -9.91
CA ASP A 50 12.64 -26.51 -10.34
C ASP A 50 12.03 -25.39 -9.50
N ARG A 51 10.72 -25.45 -9.23
CA ARG A 51 9.99 -24.40 -8.48
C ARG A 51 10.15 -24.53 -6.98
N SER A 52 10.29 -25.75 -6.46
CA SER A 52 10.59 -26.00 -5.05
C SER A 52 12.08 -25.87 -4.72
N GLN A 53 12.97 -25.79 -5.72
CA GLN A 53 14.42 -25.84 -5.52
C GLN A 53 14.86 -27.09 -4.73
N ASN A 54 14.17 -28.22 -4.90
CA ASN A 54 14.36 -29.45 -4.13
C ASN A 54 14.14 -29.29 -2.62
N LYS A 55 13.44 -28.27 -2.16
CA LYS A 55 13.11 -28.05 -0.74
C LYS A 55 11.84 -28.79 -0.35
N THR A 56 11.78 -29.18 0.92
CA THR A 56 10.57 -29.75 1.51
C THR A 56 9.53 -28.64 1.78
N TRP A 57 8.28 -29.05 2.03
CA TRP A 57 7.22 -28.11 2.43
C TRP A 57 7.59 -27.31 3.68
N GLU A 58 8.17 -27.94 4.68
CA GLU A 58 8.59 -27.29 5.92
C GLU A 58 9.62 -26.19 5.66
N GLN A 59 10.57 -26.43 4.76
CA GLN A 59 11.58 -25.47 4.37
C GLN A 59 10.97 -24.31 3.57
N LEU A 60 10.12 -24.61 2.59
CA LEU A 60 9.43 -23.60 1.80
C LEU A 60 8.49 -22.73 2.65
N LYS A 61 7.81 -23.34 3.60
CA LYS A 61 6.96 -22.62 4.56
C LYS A 61 7.75 -21.58 5.36
N ILE A 62 8.90 -21.95 5.90
CA ILE A 62 9.78 -21.03 6.65
C ILE A 62 10.22 -19.85 5.77
N GLU A 63 10.58 -20.10 4.51
CA GLU A 63 10.99 -19.05 3.59
C GLU A 63 9.83 -18.14 3.21
N PHE A 64 8.65 -18.69 2.98
CA PHE A 64 7.47 -17.91 2.70
C PHE A 64 7.03 -17.04 3.90
N GLU A 65 7.06 -17.60 5.10
CA GLU A 65 6.85 -16.85 6.34
C GLU A 65 7.86 -15.70 6.49
N LYS A 66 9.13 -15.91 6.13
CA LYS A 66 10.15 -14.87 6.11
C LYS A 66 9.82 -13.76 5.11
N THR A 67 9.32 -14.11 3.90
CA THR A 67 8.86 -13.13 2.91
C THR A 67 7.75 -12.26 3.46
N LEU A 68 6.71 -12.87 4.04
CA LEU A 68 5.57 -12.17 4.63
C LEU A 68 6.01 -11.27 5.80
N THR A 69 6.78 -11.82 6.74
CA THR A 69 7.27 -11.07 7.91
C THR A 69 8.13 -9.89 7.49
N THR A 70 9.03 -10.08 6.52
CA THR A 70 9.87 -8.98 6.00
C THR A 70 9.02 -7.87 5.39
N PHE A 71 7.96 -8.23 4.66
CA PHE A 71 7.04 -7.26 4.07
C PHE A 71 6.26 -6.50 5.16
N GLU A 72 5.69 -7.20 6.13
CA GLU A 72 4.93 -6.61 7.24
C GLU A 72 5.78 -5.70 8.12
N GLU A 73 7.02 -6.09 8.44
CA GLU A 73 7.95 -5.27 9.22
C GLU A 73 8.34 -3.97 8.52
N LYS A 74 8.51 -4.01 7.19
CA LYS A 74 8.87 -2.82 6.40
C LYS A 74 7.68 -1.92 6.09
N LEU A 75 6.49 -2.48 6.00
CA LEU A 75 5.26 -1.78 5.62
C LEU A 75 4.13 -2.09 6.63
N PRO A 76 4.28 -1.71 7.91
CA PRO A 76 3.36 -2.10 9.00
C PRO A 76 1.96 -1.47 8.90
N PHE A 77 1.72 -0.67 7.87
CA PHE A 77 0.43 -0.04 7.56
C PHE A 77 -0.35 -0.76 6.46
N VAL A 78 0.24 -1.79 5.84
CA VAL A 78 -0.43 -2.58 4.79
C VAL A 78 -1.34 -3.62 5.42
N ASN A 79 -2.54 -3.75 4.88
CA ASN A 79 -3.53 -4.71 5.34
C ASN A 79 -3.75 -5.79 4.28
N PRO A 80 -3.78 -7.09 4.67
CA PRO A 80 -4.15 -8.16 3.76
C PRO A 80 -5.61 -8.03 3.34
N MET A 81 -5.90 -8.25 2.07
CA MET A 81 -7.27 -8.23 1.57
C MET A 81 -7.46 -9.18 0.40
N ARG A 82 -8.73 -9.52 0.12
CA ARG A 82 -9.07 -10.32 -1.05
C ARG A 82 -8.94 -9.47 -2.32
N SER A 83 -8.59 -10.11 -3.44
CA SER A 83 -8.45 -9.43 -4.73
C SER A 83 -9.70 -8.66 -5.18
N VAL A 84 -10.89 -9.19 -4.85
CA VAL A 84 -12.15 -8.50 -5.16
C VAL A 84 -12.32 -7.19 -4.37
N ASP A 85 -11.89 -7.17 -3.11
CA ASP A 85 -11.98 -5.97 -2.27
C ASP A 85 -10.91 -4.96 -2.68
N MET A 86 -9.72 -5.42 -3.06
CA MET A 86 -8.67 -4.59 -3.64
C MET A 86 -9.14 -3.94 -4.95
N THR A 87 -9.76 -4.72 -5.83
CA THR A 87 -10.31 -4.19 -7.09
C THR A 87 -11.32 -3.07 -6.84
N LYS A 88 -12.25 -3.25 -5.88
CA LYS A 88 -13.23 -2.21 -5.53
C LYS A 88 -12.54 -0.94 -5.03
N LYS A 89 -11.56 -1.06 -4.13
CA LYS A 89 -10.78 0.09 -3.65
C LYS A 89 -10.07 0.79 -4.79
N TYR A 90 -9.43 0.03 -5.68
CA TYR A 90 -8.70 0.59 -6.82
C TYR A 90 -9.64 1.37 -7.77
N MET A 91 -10.81 0.82 -8.08
CA MET A 91 -11.84 1.51 -8.89
C MET A 91 -12.33 2.81 -8.24
N ASN A 92 -12.35 2.87 -6.89
CA ASN A 92 -12.75 4.08 -6.18
C ASN A 92 -11.71 5.19 -6.25
N ILE A 93 -10.42 4.85 -6.41
CA ILE A 93 -9.32 5.82 -6.43
C ILE A 93 -8.80 6.14 -7.85
N GLU A 94 -9.15 5.35 -8.88
CA GLU A 94 -8.59 5.44 -10.24
C GLU A 94 -8.78 6.80 -10.90
N ASP A 95 -9.91 7.46 -10.63
CA ASP A 95 -10.28 8.76 -11.23
C ASP A 95 -10.37 9.89 -10.20
N LEU A 96 -9.77 9.69 -9.01
CA LEU A 96 -9.66 10.79 -8.03
C LEU A 96 -8.75 11.89 -8.56
N GLU A 97 -9.21 13.12 -8.43
CA GLU A 97 -8.38 14.31 -8.62
C GLU A 97 -8.18 14.98 -7.26
N ILE A 98 -6.94 14.99 -6.78
CA ILE A 98 -6.60 15.56 -5.47
C ILE A 98 -5.91 16.90 -5.65
N TYR A 99 -6.45 17.92 -5.01
CA TYR A 99 -5.91 19.27 -4.95
C TYR A 99 -5.46 19.56 -3.53
N SER A 100 -4.32 20.22 -3.37
CA SER A 100 -3.88 20.65 -2.05
C SER A 100 -3.30 22.05 -2.07
N GLU A 101 -3.57 22.80 -1.04
CA GLU A 101 -3.05 24.15 -0.84
C GLU A 101 -2.59 24.30 0.61
N LYS A 102 -1.35 24.78 0.83
CA LYS A 102 -0.87 25.14 2.17
C LYS A 102 -1.18 26.62 2.43
N ARG A 103 -1.90 26.87 3.54
CA ARG A 103 -2.24 28.20 4.04
C ARG A 103 -1.78 28.32 5.49
N ASN A 104 -0.70 29.06 5.71
CA ASN A 104 -0.09 29.16 7.05
C ASN A 104 0.22 27.76 7.65
N ASN A 105 -0.44 27.43 8.76
CA ASN A 105 -0.30 26.16 9.47
C ASN A 105 -1.40 25.15 9.10
N GLU A 106 -2.03 25.31 7.95
CA GLU A 106 -3.07 24.42 7.46
C GLU A 106 -2.73 23.90 6.06
N ILE A 107 -3.12 22.66 5.79
CA ILE A 107 -3.15 22.10 4.44
C ILE A 107 -4.60 21.80 4.13
N HIS A 108 -5.13 22.50 3.14
CA HIS A 108 -6.47 22.29 2.62
C HIS A 108 -6.37 21.26 1.49
N ILE A 109 -7.14 20.19 1.54
CA ILE A 109 -7.19 19.15 0.53
C ILE A 109 -8.63 19.06 0.03
N GLY A 110 -8.80 19.19 -1.30
CA GLY A 110 -10.06 18.95 -2.01
C GLY A 110 -9.92 17.74 -2.93
N ILE A 111 -10.94 16.90 -3.00
CA ILE A 111 -10.94 15.65 -3.75
C ILE A 111 -12.19 15.60 -4.64
N LYS A 112 -11.98 15.65 -5.95
CA LYS A 112 -13.06 15.38 -6.90
C LYS A 112 -13.22 13.89 -7.12
N ASN A 113 -14.43 13.50 -7.49
CA ASN A 113 -14.84 12.11 -7.73
C ASN A 113 -14.72 11.22 -6.48
N PHE A 114 -14.74 11.82 -5.28
CA PHE A 114 -14.75 11.07 -4.02
C PHE A 114 -15.99 10.17 -3.95
N ARG A 115 -15.78 8.86 -3.68
CA ARG A 115 -16.86 7.86 -3.65
C ARG A 115 -16.93 7.12 -2.33
N ASP A 116 -15.79 6.87 -1.72
CA ASP A 116 -15.67 6.08 -0.47
C ASP A 116 -14.36 6.44 0.23
N ASN A 117 -14.27 6.07 1.48
CA ASN A 117 -13.06 6.24 2.29
C ASN A 117 -11.85 5.57 1.65
N PHE A 118 -10.73 6.24 1.70
CA PHE A 118 -9.45 5.65 1.29
C PHE A 118 -8.30 6.12 2.17
N GLU A 119 -7.25 5.32 2.20
CA GLU A 119 -6.02 5.65 2.89
C GLU A 119 -4.97 6.17 1.92
N THR A 120 -4.23 7.18 2.33
CA THR A 120 -3.11 7.73 1.56
C THR A 120 -1.96 8.13 2.46
N LEU A 121 -0.77 8.28 1.88
CA LEU A 121 0.41 8.75 2.58
C LEU A 121 0.63 10.23 2.30
N ILE A 122 0.86 10.99 3.38
CA ILE A 122 1.27 12.38 3.29
C ILE A 122 2.63 12.56 3.93
N ARG A 123 3.55 13.19 3.21
CA ARG A 123 4.86 13.57 3.71
C ARG A 123 4.86 15.05 4.07
N ILE A 124 5.19 15.36 5.32
CA ILE A 124 5.41 16.72 5.82
C ILE A 124 6.92 16.94 5.92
N ASN A 125 7.44 17.88 5.14
CA ASN A 125 8.85 18.27 5.19
C ASN A 125 9.09 19.35 6.25
N GLY A 126 10.28 19.34 6.84
CA GLY A 126 10.66 20.26 7.90
C GLY A 126 10.27 19.76 9.31
N ASN A 127 10.09 20.69 10.24
CA ASN A 127 9.84 20.40 11.65
C ASN A 127 8.35 20.29 11.99
N ASP A 128 7.47 20.70 11.08
CA ASP A 128 6.04 20.64 11.27
C ASP A 128 5.57 19.19 11.50
N LYS A 129 4.51 19.05 12.27
CA LYS A 129 3.80 17.79 12.49
C LYS A 129 2.29 17.99 12.36
N ILE A 130 1.58 16.94 12.01
CA ILE A 130 0.12 16.98 12.04
C ILE A 130 -0.33 17.00 13.51
N LYS A 131 -1.12 17.99 13.87
CA LYS A 131 -1.76 18.12 15.20
C LYS A 131 -3.18 17.59 15.19
N ASN A 132 -3.89 17.83 14.10
CA ASN A 132 -5.29 17.46 13.96
C ASN A 132 -5.66 17.39 12.48
N ILE A 133 -6.79 16.76 12.19
CA ILE A 133 -7.44 16.69 10.89
C ILE A 133 -8.94 16.94 11.06
N SER A 134 -9.56 17.68 10.15
CA SER A 134 -10.99 18.06 10.25
C SER A 134 -11.94 16.89 10.08
N SER A 135 -11.55 15.83 9.37
CA SER A 135 -12.32 14.61 9.17
C SER A 135 -11.40 13.44 8.88
N GLY A 136 -11.75 12.25 9.37
CA GLY A 136 -10.94 11.03 9.24
C GLY A 136 -9.95 10.86 10.39
N SER A 137 -8.88 10.13 10.15
CA SER A 137 -7.83 9.84 11.13
C SER A 137 -6.44 9.90 10.50
N PHE A 138 -5.42 10.04 11.36
CA PHE A 138 -4.03 10.00 10.91
C PHE A 138 -3.14 9.26 11.91
N LYS A 139 -2.05 8.70 11.39
CA LYS A 139 -1.01 8.03 12.18
C LYS A 139 0.35 8.34 11.58
N GLU A 140 1.29 8.80 12.42
CA GLU A 140 2.69 8.90 12.01
C GLU A 140 3.26 7.49 11.87
N ILE A 141 3.80 7.16 10.68
CA ILE A 141 4.36 5.84 10.39
C ILE A 141 5.88 5.86 10.20
N TYR A 142 6.43 7.03 9.91
CA TYR A 142 7.86 7.20 9.75
C TYR A 142 8.30 8.63 10.04
N SER A 143 9.45 8.81 10.67
CA SER A 143 10.03 10.11 10.99
C SER A 143 11.53 10.14 10.76
N THR A 144 12.00 11.23 10.19
CA THR A 144 13.41 11.59 10.07
C THR A 144 13.64 12.96 10.70
N ARG A 145 14.89 13.45 10.68
CA ARG A 145 15.21 14.82 11.12
C ARG A 145 14.55 15.90 10.24
N SER A 146 14.25 15.61 8.99
CA SER A 146 13.81 16.58 7.98
C SER A 146 12.41 16.34 7.44
N SER A 147 11.76 15.24 7.82
CA SER A 147 10.40 14.94 7.34
C SER A 147 9.70 13.88 8.18
N LYS A 148 8.39 13.89 8.15
CA LYS A 148 7.51 12.87 8.73
C LYS A 148 6.55 12.35 7.68
N ILE A 149 6.22 11.05 7.74
CA ILE A 149 5.23 10.43 6.87
C ILE A 149 4.07 9.96 7.73
N TYR A 150 2.88 10.34 7.30
CA TYR A 150 1.62 9.98 7.94
C TYR A 150 0.77 9.14 7.03
N LEU A 151 0.18 8.08 7.56
CA LEU A 151 -0.96 7.41 6.96
C LEU A 151 -2.21 8.20 7.37
N ILE A 152 -3.01 8.60 6.39
CA ILE A 152 -4.24 9.36 6.62
C ILE A 152 -5.41 8.59 6.02
N ASN A 153 -6.45 8.37 6.83
CA ASN A 153 -7.74 7.89 6.35
C ASN A 153 -8.61 9.10 5.99
N ILE A 154 -8.98 9.20 4.73
CA ILE A 154 -9.80 10.27 4.16
C ILE A 154 -11.24 9.80 4.09
N GLU A 155 -12.15 10.53 4.74
CA GLU A 155 -13.56 10.20 4.88
C GLU A 155 -14.50 11.21 4.22
N LYS A 156 -13.96 12.32 3.70
CA LYS A 156 -14.73 13.38 3.02
C LYS A 156 -13.95 13.96 1.86
N GLU A 157 -14.67 14.57 0.96
CA GLU A 157 -14.11 15.26 -0.22
C GLU A 157 -13.29 16.51 0.12
N ASP A 158 -13.58 17.18 1.24
CA ASP A 158 -12.85 18.34 1.72
C ASP A 158 -12.34 18.10 3.13
N ILE A 159 -11.04 18.21 3.33
CA ILE A 159 -10.38 18.07 4.61
C ILE A 159 -9.36 19.18 4.86
N ILE A 160 -9.15 19.50 6.12
CA ILE A 160 -8.11 20.43 6.59
C ILE A 160 -7.20 19.68 7.54
N ILE A 161 -5.90 19.73 7.28
CA ILE A 161 -4.86 19.20 8.15
C ILE A 161 -4.22 20.37 8.87
N TYR A 162 -4.27 20.35 10.21
CA TYR A 162 -3.68 21.38 11.06
C TYR A 162 -2.25 20.99 11.46
N LEU A 163 -1.30 21.86 11.15
CA LEU A 163 0.12 21.66 11.44
C LEU A 163 0.54 22.39 12.70
N GLY A 164 1.67 21.94 13.28
CA GLY A 164 2.33 22.65 14.36
C GLY A 164 3.73 22.11 14.62
N GLY A 165 4.61 22.97 15.09
CA GLY A 165 5.97 22.64 15.54
C GLY A 165 6.02 22.01 16.92
#